data_0dcfa1c0e60ceb82d64a0c42b1e1dd16
#
_entry.id   0dcfa1c0e60ceb82d64a0c42b1e1dd16
#
_cell.length_a   1.000
_cell.length_b   1.000
_cell.length_c   1.000
_cell.angle_alpha   90.00
_cell.angle_beta   90.00
_cell.angle_gamma   90.00
#
_symmetry.space_group_name_H-M   'P 1'
#
loop_
_entity.id
_entity.type
_entity.pdbx_description
1 polymer ?
#
loop_
_entity_poly.entity_id
_entity_poly.type
_entity_poly.pdbx_seq_one_letter_code
_entity_poly.pdbx_strand_id
1 'polypeptide(L)'
;QFLDAEGGGLLEFCRLPFFSLSLFSTPPMSDITYSWNEYIRLNEELVYKVAKSGWQFDCLICLSRGGMRPGDFFSRIYGKPLAVLATSSYREAKGTVQSNLDIAECMTGLAELKGKVLLVDDMVDSGKTIQEVVAHLKKRYPAITEIRVAVLWWKAHSVLKPDWHCVYFEDSPWIHQPFECYDDLGAEAFSEAIESGKTLGRLQ
;
A
#
# COMPACT_ATOMS: atom_id res chain seq x y z
N GLN A 1 -14.13 83.59 40.05
CA GLN A 1 -15.49 83.18 40.28
C GLN A 1 -15.80 81.91 39.58
N PHE A 2 -16.01 80.89 40.40
CA PHE A 2 -16.94 79.73 40.22
C PHE A 2 -16.71 78.77 39.08
N LEU A 3 -16.29 77.61 39.40
CA LEU A 3 -16.93 76.35 39.83
C LEU A 3 -17.03 75.36 38.66
N ASP A 4 -16.45 74.22 38.94
CA ASP A 4 -16.88 72.80 38.86
C ASP A 4 -17.41 72.32 37.50
N ALA A 5 -17.05 71.17 37.06
CA ALA A 5 -17.21 69.84 37.60
C ALA A 5 -16.62 68.79 36.66
N GLU A 6 -15.98 67.84 37.22
CA GLU A 6 -16.01 66.36 37.01
C GLU A 6 -16.46 65.81 35.67
N GLY A 7 -15.66 64.84 35.18
CA GLY A 7 -16.09 63.96 34.08
C GLY A 7 -14.98 63.01 33.68
N GLY A 8 -14.70 62.01 34.55
CA GLY A 8 -13.80 60.89 34.23
C GLY A 8 -14.36 60.06 33.09
N GLY A 9 -13.65 60.07 31.99
CA GLY A 9 -13.89 59.14 30.88
C GLY A 9 -12.97 57.93 30.96
N LEU A 10 -13.49 56.81 31.39
CA LEU A 10 -12.82 55.52 31.30
C LEU A 10 -12.45 55.23 29.87
N LEU A 11 -11.17 54.99 29.65
CA LEU A 11 -10.69 54.35 28.41
C LEU A 11 -11.26 52.91 28.41
N GLU A 12 -12.30 52.68 27.62
CA GLU A 12 -12.74 51.34 27.24
C GLU A 12 -11.67 50.72 26.35
N PHE A 13 -10.89 49.82 26.95
CA PHE A 13 -10.09 48.88 26.21
C PHE A 13 -11.00 48.01 25.38
N CYS A 14 -11.03 48.28 24.06
CA CYS A 14 -11.63 47.42 23.07
C CYS A 14 -11.00 46.03 23.18
N ARG A 15 -11.70 45.09 23.83
CA ARG A 15 -11.41 43.67 23.79
C ARG A 15 -11.74 43.18 22.36
N LEU A 16 -10.72 43.06 21.55
CA LEU A 16 -10.83 42.27 20.33
C LEU A 16 -11.17 40.82 20.73
N PRO A 17 -12.15 40.17 20.10
CA PRO A 17 -12.42 38.78 20.36
C PRO A 17 -11.22 37.95 19.95
N PHE A 18 -10.72 37.14 20.86
CA PHE A 18 -9.80 36.06 20.57
C PHE A 18 -10.44 35.20 19.47
N PHE A 19 -9.97 35.35 18.23
CA PHE A 19 -10.20 34.36 17.20
C PHE A 19 -9.50 33.09 17.70
N SER A 20 -10.29 32.19 18.24
CA SER A 20 -9.92 30.80 18.39
C SER A 20 -9.40 30.33 17.04
N LEU A 21 -8.09 30.08 16.94
CA LEU A 21 -7.54 29.26 15.86
C LEU A 21 -8.22 27.90 16.00
N SER A 22 -9.33 27.73 15.29
CA SER A 22 -9.88 26.42 15.05
C SER A 22 -8.78 25.65 14.34
N LEU A 23 -8.24 24.65 15.07
CA LEU A 23 -7.43 23.58 14.56
C LEU A 23 -7.93 23.22 13.16
N PHE A 24 -7.08 23.42 12.16
CA PHE A 24 -7.27 22.82 10.86
C PHE A 24 -7.30 21.31 11.10
N SER A 25 -8.49 20.76 11.27
CA SER A 25 -8.69 19.33 11.09
C SER A 25 -8.32 19.07 9.65
N THR A 26 -7.21 18.37 9.42
CA THR A 26 -6.94 17.77 8.12
C THR A 26 -8.21 17.06 7.68
N PRO A 27 -8.72 17.31 6.47
CA PRO A 27 -9.88 16.58 5.97
C PRO A 27 -9.58 15.08 6.10
N PRO A 28 -10.56 14.24 6.44
CA PRO A 28 -10.35 12.81 6.50
C PRO A 28 -9.75 12.40 5.15
N MET A 29 -8.63 11.65 5.19
CA MET A 29 -7.99 11.13 3.99
C MET A 29 -9.05 10.36 3.22
N SER A 30 -9.28 10.75 1.96
CA SER A 30 -10.29 10.13 1.12
C SER A 30 -9.87 8.69 0.82
N ASP A 31 -10.70 7.74 1.19
CA ASP A 31 -10.54 6.35 0.77
C ASP A 31 -10.71 6.24 -0.74
N ILE A 32 -9.93 5.38 -1.35
CA ILE A 32 -10.00 5.11 -2.79
C ILE A 32 -10.38 3.65 -2.98
N THR A 33 -11.46 3.41 -3.69
CA THR A 33 -11.95 2.06 -3.99
C THR A 33 -11.67 1.72 -5.44
N TYR A 34 -11.10 0.55 -5.67
CA TYR A 34 -10.87 -0.01 -7.01
C TYR A 34 -11.84 -1.13 -7.31
N SER A 35 -12.49 -1.06 -8.47
CA SER A 35 -13.26 -2.16 -9.02
C SER A 35 -12.35 -3.27 -9.57
N TRP A 36 -12.91 -4.47 -9.79
CA TRP A 36 -12.18 -5.56 -10.45
C TRP A 36 -11.65 -5.18 -11.83
N ASN A 37 -12.42 -4.40 -12.62
CA ASN A 37 -11.98 -3.99 -13.95
C ASN A 37 -10.79 -3.02 -13.88
N GLU A 38 -10.81 -2.07 -12.96
CA GLU A 38 -9.69 -1.15 -12.73
C GLU A 38 -8.45 -1.91 -12.21
N TYR A 39 -8.66 -2.84 -11.28
CA TYR A 39 -7.58 -3.66 -10.76
C TYR A 39 -6.90 -4.51 -11.84
N ILE A 40 -7.68 -5.14 -12.73
CA ILE A 40 -7.16 -5.90 -13.89
C ILE A 40 -6.35 -4.98 -14.80
N ARG A 41 -6.89 -3.80 -15.15
CA ARG A 41 -6.19 -2.81 -15.99
C ARG A 41 -4.87 -2.35 -15.38
N LEU A 42 -4.81 -2.13 -14.06
CA LEU A 42 -3.56 -1.79 -13.38
C LEU A 42 -2.52 -2.93 -13.49
N ASN A 43 -2.94 -4.18 -13.34
CA ASN A 43 -2.04 -5.33 -13.51
C ASN A 43 -1.48 -5.39 -14.94
N GLU A 44 -2.32 -5.22 -15.96
CA GLU A 44 -1.90 -5.17 -17.38
C GLU A 44 -0.94 -3.99 -17.63
N GLU A 45 -1.23 -2.81 -17.07
CA GLU A 45 -0.38 -1.62 -17.18
C GLU A 45 0.99 -1.84 -16.53
N LEU A 46 1.04 -2.48 -15.36
CA LEU A 46 2.29 -2.77 -14.67
C LEU A 46 3.19 -3.68 -15.52
N VAL A 47 2.62 -4.77 -16.07
CA VAL A 47 3.35 -5.68 -16.97
C VAL A 47 3.83 -4.93 -18.20
N TYR A 48 2.97 -4.10 -18.80
CA TYR A 48 3.35 -3.28 -19.95
C TYR A 48 4.53 -2.33 -19.65
N LYS A 49 4.51 -1.65 -18.50
CA LYS A 49 5.62 -0.76 -18.08
C LYS A 49 6.95 -1.50 -17.98
N VAL A 50 6.95 -2.69 -17.38
CA VAL A 50 8.16 -3.52 -17.28
C VAL A 50 8.60 -3.98 -18.67
N ALA A 51 7.70 -4.46 -19.52
CA ALA A 51 8.00 -4.89 -20.87
C ALA A 51 8.57 -3.74 -21.72
N LYS A 52 7.95 -2.56 -21.64
CA LYS A 52 8.37 -1.36 -22.38
C LYS A 52 9.76 -0.86 -21.97
N SER A 53 10.19 -1.13 -20.74
CA SER A 53 11.53 -0.76 -20.26
C SER A 53 12.66 -1.56 -20.94
N GLY A 54 12.34 -2.69 -21.57
CA GLY A 54 13.32 -3.60 -22.15
C GLY A 54 14.13 -4.41 -21.13
N TRP A 55 13.91 -4.19 -19.82
CA TRP A 55 14.62 -4.94 -18.78
C TRP A 55 14.10 -6.37 -18.70
N GLN A 56 15.03 -7.32 -18.68
CA GLN A 56 14.74 -8.75 -18.60
C GLN A 56 15.09 -9.28 -17.22
N PHE A 57 14.33 -10.26 -16.71
CA PHE A 57 14.58 -10.94 -15.45
C PHE A 57 14.65 -12.46 -15.64
N ASP A 58 15.39 -13.10 -14.77
CA ASP A 58 15.58 -14.56 -14.75
C ASP A 58 14.54 -15.23 -13.85
N CYS A 59 14.25 -14.61 -12.71
CA CYS A 59 13.38 -15.11 -11.67
C CYS A 59 12.28 -14.09 -11.33
N LEU A 60 11.09 -14.60 -11.01
CA LEU A 60 9.93 -13.83 -10.59
C LEU A 60 9.55 -14.25 -9.17
N ILE A 61 9.49 -13.29 -8.25
CA ILE A 61 9.06 -13.49 -6.87
C ILE A 61 7.89 -12.58 -6.58
N CYS A 62 6.82 -13.10 -6.02
CA CYS A 62 5.76 -12.29 -5.45
C CYS A 62 5.69 -12.42 -3.93
N LEU A 63 5.32 -11.35 -3.25
CA LEU A 63 5.04 -11.37 -1.83
C LEU A 63 3.61 -11.82 -1.58
N SER A 64 3.40 -12.74 -0.67
CA SER A 64 2.04 -13.13 -0.33
C SER A 64 1.51 -12.24 0.80
N ARG A 65 0.20 -11.82 0.73
CA ARG A 65 -0.81 -12.19 -0.25
C ARG A 65 -0.93 -11.17 -1.40
N GLY A 66 -0.56 -9.90 -1.19
CA GLY A 66 -0.83 -8.79 -2.12
C GLY A 66 -0.22 -9.00 -3.50
N GLY A 67 1.05 -9.39 -3.56
CA GLY A 67 1.78 -9.61 -4.79
C GLY A 67 1.38 -10.83 -5.63
N MET A 68 0.55 -11.73 -5.08
CA MET A 68 0.20 -12.97 -5.79
C MET A 68 -0.58 -12.73 -7.08
N ARG A 69 -1.51 -11.77 -7.09
CA ARG A 69 -2.30 -11.46 -8.29
C ARG A 69 -1.46 -10.79 -9.37
N PRO A 70 -0.75 -9.68 -9.12
CA PRO A 70 0.14 -9.12 -10.12
C PRO A 70 1.25 -10.12 -10.52
N GLY A 71 1.76 -10.94 -9.61
CA GLY A 71 2.73 -12.00 -9.91
C GLY A 71 2.20 -13.03 -10.91
N ASP A 72 0.93 -13.43 -10.81
CA ASP A 72 0.29 -14.35 -11.77
C ASP A 72 0.25 -13.74 -13.19
N PHE A 73 -0.08 -12.45 -13.34
CA PHE A 73 -0.02 -11.76 -14.63
C PHE A 73 1.38 -11.81 -15.24
N PHE A 74 2.41 -11.46 -14.46
CA PHE A 74 3.79 -11.53 -14.92
C PHE A 74 4.20 -12.96 -15.32
N SER A 75 3.87 -13.94 -14.48
CA SER A 75 4.20 -15.35 -14.72
C SER A 75 3.65 -15.85 -16.04
N ARG A 76 2.37 -15.59 -16.31
CA ARG A 76 1.68 -16.01 -17.54
C ARG A 76 2.23 -15.32 -18.77
N ILE A 77 2.37 -13.99 -18.71
CA ILE A 77 2.77 -13.19 -19.88
C ILE A 77 4.25 -13.45 -20.26
N TYR A 78 5.12 -13.60 -19.27
CA TYR A 78 6.53 -13.87 -19.51
C TYR A 78 6.87 -15.37 -19.61
N GLY A 79 5.92 -16.27 -19.36
CA GLY A 79 6.14 -17.71 -19.37
C GLY A 79 7.17 -18.16 -18.32
N LYS A 80 7.23 -17.49 -17.17
CA LYS A 80 8.20 -17.78 -16.12
C LYS A 80 7.52 -18.38 -14.88
N PRO A 81 8.18 -19.34 -14.19
CA PRO A 81 7.66 -19.85 -12.93
C PRO A 81 7.60 -18.75 -11.88
N LEU A 82 6.54 -18.78 -11.07
CA LEU A 82 6.30 -17.83 -10.00
C LEU A 82 6.77 -18.42 -8.66
N ALA A 83 7.72 -17.76 -8.02
CA ALA A 83 8.04 -18.02 -6.62
C ALA A 83 7.18 -17.17 -5.70
N VAL A 84 6.74 -17.75 -4.60
CA VAL A 84 5.96 -17.06 -3.57
C VAL A 84 6.79 -16.98 -2.30
N LEU A 85 7.03 -15.77 -1.81
CA LEU A 85 7.67 -15.49 -0.53
C LEU A 85 6.62 -14.97 0.44
N ALA A 86 6.36 -15.72 1.50
CA ALA A 86 5.44 -15.28 2.53
C ALA A 86 6.12 -14.25 3.44
N THR A 87 5.43 -13.14 3.65
CA THR A 87 5.80 -12.12 4.62
C THR A 87 4.59 -11.84 5.51
N SER A 88 4.80 -11.79 6.81
CA SER A 88 3.78 -11.34 7.74
C SER A 88 4.31 -10.19 8.57
N SER A 89 3.66 -9.03 8.45
CA SER A 89 3.82 -7.96 9.43
C SER A 89 2.72 -8.15 10.48
N TYR A 90 3.08 -8.51 11.69
CA TYR A 90 2.13 -8.50 12.80
C TYR A 90 1.67 -7.06 13.04
N ARG A 91 0.49 -6.73 12.54
CA ARG A 91 -0.24 -5.57 13.03
C ARG A 91 -0.98 -6.02 14.28
N GLU A 92 -0.50 -5.63 15.45
CA GLU A 92 -1.32 -5.76 16.65
C GLU A 92 -2.62 -4.99 16.43
N ALA A 93 -3.73 -5.55 16.89
CA ALA A 93 -5.10 -5.09 16.66
C ALA A 93 -5.42 -3.65 17.11
N LYS A 94 -4.43 -2.85 17.48
CA LYS A 94 -4.53 -1.43 17.88
C LYS A 94 -3.35 -0.56 17.42
N GLY A 95 -2.85 -0.79 16.22
CA GLY A 95 -2.31 0.32 15.40
C GLY A 95 -1.06 1.06 15.84
N THR A 96 -0.16 0.56 16.72
CA THR A 96 0.92 1.43 17.21
C THR A 96 2.33 0.84 17.30
N VAL A 97 2.55 -0.43 17.04
CA VAL A 97 3.91 -0.99 17.03
C VAL A 97 4.07 -1.88 15.82
N GLN A 98 4.90 -1.49 14.88
CA GLN A 98 5.38 -2.35 13.81
C GLN A 98 6.37 -3.35 14.46
N SER A 99 5.86 -4.51 14.88
CA SER A 99 6.68 -5.62 15.35
C SER A 99 7.44 -6.22 14.17
N ASN A 100 8.50 -6.94 14.43
CA ASN A 100 9.42 -7.53 13.45
C ASN A 100 8.67 -8.14 12.26
N LEU A 101 9.13 -7.83 11.05
CA LEU A 101 8.68 -8.47 9.83
C LEU A 101 9.16 -9.91 9.84
N ASP A 102 8.22 -10.85 9.76
CA ASP A 102 8.52 -12.27 9.64
C ASP A 102 8.61 -12.62 8.15
N ILE A 103 9.78 -13.05 7.71
CA ILE A 103 10.02 -13.47 6.33
C ILE A 103 10.23 -14.98 6.34
N ALA A 104 9.43 -15.71 5.53
CA ALA A 104 9.55 -17.15 5.45
C ALA A 104 10.96 -17.58 5.02
N GLU A 105 11.51 -18.56 5.70
CA GLU A 105 12.85 -19.12 5.38
C GLU A 105 12.88 -19.81 4.01
N CYS A 106 11.75 -20.34 3.57
CA CYS A 106 11.61 -21.09 2.32
C CYS A 106 10.64 -20.38 1.36
N MET A 107 11.02 -20.35 0.10
CA MET A 107 10.15 -19.98 -1.01
C MET A 107 9.67 -21.23 -1.73
N THR A 108 8.48 -21.13 -2.32
CA THR A 108 7.93 -22.16 -3.21
C THR A 108 8.08 -21.73 -4.67
N GLY A 109 8.16 -22.69 -5.60
CA GLY A 109 8.03 -22.42 -7.04
C GLY A 109 9.32 -22.30 -7.84
N LEU A 110 10.49 -22.16 -7.23
CA LEU A 110 11.77 -22.11 -7.91
C LEU A 110 12.76 -23.12 -7.35
N ALA A 111 13.46 -23.84 -8.23
CA ALA A 111 14.52 -24.76 -7.82
C ALA A 111 15.83 -24.01 -7.46
N GLU A 112 16.08 -22.89 -8.11
CA GLU A 112 17.25 -22.06 -7.87
C GLU A 112 16.91 -20.58 -8.09
N LEU A 113 17.39 -19.72 -7.21
CA LEU A 113 17.24 -18.27 -7.31
C LEU A 113 18.58 -17.63 -7.65
N LYS A 114 18.69 -17.12 -8.87
CA LYS A 114 19.90 -16.49 -9.40
C LYS A 114 19.62 -15.43 -10.45
N GLY A 115 20.63 -14.64 -10.79
CA GLY A 115 20.55 -13.63 -11.84
C GLY A 115 19.69 -12.44 -11.44
N LYS A 116 18.93 -11.92 -12.38
CA LYS A 116 18.04 -10.76 -12.20
C LYS A 116 16.68 -11.21 -11.69
N VAL A 117 16.23 -10.59 -10.61
CA VAL A 117 14.97 -10.90 -9.95
C VAL A 117 13.99 -9.76 -10.10
N LEU A 118 12.77 -10.05 -10.57
CA LEU A 118 11.63 -9.15 -10.44
C LEU A 118 10.87 -9.51 -9.15
N LEU A 119 10.84 -8.57 -8.22
CA LEU A 119 10.06 -8.67 -6.98
C LEU A 119 8.75 -7.90 -7.16
N VAL A 120 7.63 -8.59 -6.95
CA VAL A 120 6.30 -8.04 -7.21
C VAL A 120 5.46 -8.04 -5.94
N ASP A 121 4.81 -6.91 -5.68
CA ASP A 121 3.81 -6.76 -4.62
C ASP A 121 2.65 -5.91 -5.12
N ASP A 122 1.58 -5.77 -4.34
CA ASP A 122 0.46 -4.90 -4.68
C ASP A 122 0.83 -3.43 -4.45
N MET A 123 1.45 -3.09 -3.31
CA MET A 123 1.79 -1.71 -3.00
C MET A 123 3.10 -1.56 -2.22
N VAL A 124 3.66 -0.36 -2.33
CA VAL A 124 4.69 0.15 -1.42
C VAL A 124 4.08 1.27 -0.59
N ASP A 125 3.72 0.95 0.65
CA ASP A 125 3.21 1.91 1.63
C ASP A 125 4.37 2.57 2.38
N SER A 126 4.84 2.04 3.51
CA SER A 126 6.05 2.54 4.17
C SER A 126 7.35 2.16 3.46
N GLY A 127 7.34 1.12 2.64
CA GLY A 127 8.50 0.57 1.94
C GLY A 127 9.41 -0.31 2.78
N LYS A 128 9.20 -0.41 4.10
CA LYS A 128 10.05 -1.19 5.01
C LYS A 128 10.03 -2.67 4.69
N THR A 129 8.86 -3.25 4.42
CA THR A 129 8.73 -4.66 4.04
C THR A 129 9.58 -5.00 2.83
N ILE A 130 9.48 -4.21 1.76
CA ILE A 130 10.27 -4.43 0.54
C ILE A 130 11.77 -4.27 0.82
N GLN A 131 12.15 -3.27 1.62
CA GLN A 131 13.56 -3.04 1.97
C GLN A 131 14.16 -4.24 2.72
N GLU A 132 13.44 -4.78 3.71
CA GLU A 132 13.87 -5.94 4.48
C GLU A 132 13.91 -7.22 3.64
N VAL A 133 12.90 -7.42 2.77
CA VAL A 133 12.86 -8.55 1.83
C VAL A 133 14.04 -8.50 0.87
N VAL A 134 14.34 -7.34 0.27
CA VAL A 134 15.48 -7.19 -0.63
C VAL A 134 16.80 -7.50 0.08
N ALA A 135 16.98 -7.04 1.32
CA ALA A 135 18.14 -7.34 2.14
C ALA A 135 18.25 -8.84 2.46
N HIS A 136 17.12 -9.47 2.85
CA HIS A 136 17.03 -10.90 3.10
C HIS A 136 17.41 -11.74 1.87
N LEU A 137 16.82 -11.42 0.70
CA LEU A 137 17.09 -12.12 -0.56
C LEU A 137 18.56 -12.03 -0.96
N LYS A 138 19.16 -10.84 -0.91
CA LYS A 138 20.58 -10.65 -1.22
C LYS A 138 21.50 -11.42 -0.27
N LYS A 139 21.16 -11.48 1.00
CA LYS A 139 21.94 -12.22 2.00
C LYS A 139 21.81 -13.73 1.83
N ARG A 140 20.60 -14.21 1.56
CA ARG A 140 20.28 -15.65 1.51
C ARG A 140 20.67 -16.31 0.19
N TYR A 141 20.61 -15.53 -0.91
CA TYR A 141 20.82 -16.00 -2.28
C TYR A 141 21.89 -15.15 -2.98
N PRO A 142 23.19 -15.41 -2.73
CA PRO A 142 24.29 -14.59 -3.25
C PRO A 142 24.43 -14.67 -4.79
N ALA A 143 23.76 -15.61 -5.45
CA ALA A 143 23.71 -15.71 -6.91
C ALA A 143 22.75 -14.69 -7.56
N ILE A 144 21.98 -13.93 -6.78
CA ILE A 144 21.19 -12.81 -7.28
C ILE A 144 22.13 -11.66 -7.65
N THR A 145 22.03 -11.17 -8.87
CA THR A 145 22.85 -10.06 -9.37
C THR A 145 22.12 -8.71 -9.28
N GLU A 146 20.79 -8.70 -9.46
CA GLU A 146 19.96 -7.50 -9.44
C GLU A 146 18.56 -7.85 -8.93
N ILE A 147 17.96 -6.96 -8.15
CA ILE A 147 16.55 -7.04 -7.76
C ILE A 147 15.89 -5.73 -8.16
N ARG A 148 14.80 -5.81 -8.93
CA ARG A 148 13.93 -4.68 -9.20
C ARG A 148 12.52 -4.95 -8.71
N VAL A 149 11.84 -3.88 -8.32
CA VAL A 149 10.54 -3.91 -7.64
C VAL A 149 9.47 -3.34 -8.55
N ALA A 150 8.37 -4.07 -8.70
CA ALA A 150 7.19 -3.64 -9.42
C ALA A 150 5.94 -3.75 -8.53
N VAL A 151 5.15 -2.66 -8.45
CA VAL A 151 3.93 -2.60 -7.64
C VAL A 151 2.82 -1.84 -8.36
N LEU A 152 1.57 -2.05 -7.97
CA LEU A 152 0.45 -1.29 -8.50
C LEU A 152 0.43 0.12 -7.92
N TRP A 153 0.62 0.25 -6.60
CA TRP A 153 0.52 1.52 -5.89
C TRP A 153 1.79 1.87 -5.11
N TRP A 154 2.15 3.15 -5.16
CA TRP A 154 3.27 3.69 -4.41
C TRP A 154 2.87 4.97 -3.68
N LYS A 155 3.13 5.05 -2.37
CA LYS A 155 2.84 6.21 -1.54
C LYS A 155 4.10 7.03 -1.25
N ALA A 156 3.98 8.36 -1.25
CA ALA A 156 5.09 9.31 -1.13
C ALA A 156 5.92 9.17 0.15
N HIS A 157 5.28 8.78 1.26
CA HIS A 157 5.97 8.63 2.55
C HIS A 157 6.85 7.38 2.65
N SER A 158 6.86 6.55 1.60
CA SER A 158 7.68 5.35 1.55
C SER A 158 9.18 5.66 1.56
N VAL A 159 9.94 4.89 2.35
CA VAL A 159 11.40 4.95 2.39
C VAL A 159 12.06 4.30 1.15
N LEU A 160 11.28 3.65 0.31
CA LEU A 160 11.73 2.95 -0.89
C LEU A 160 10.88 3.37 -2.10
N LYS A 161 11.56 3.75 -3.18
CA LYS A 161 10.92 3.96 -4.48
C LYS A 161 10.97 2.66 -5.28
N PRO A 162 9.81 2.12 -5.73
CA PRO A 162 9.80 0.97 -6.64
C PRO A 162 10.35 1.36 -8.02
N ASP A 163 10.89 0.40 -8.76
CA ASP A 163 11.37 0.62 -10.13
C ASP A 163 10.21 0.87 -11.09
N TRP A 164 9.08 0.18 -10.88
CA TRP A 164 7.83 0.39 -11.64
C TRP A 164 6.63 0.44 -10.71
N HIS A 165 5.73 1.36 -11.01
CA HIS A 165 4.42 1.48 -10.35
C HIS A 165 3.38 2.01 -11.35
N CYS A 166 2.10 1.76 -11.08
CA CYS A 166 1.00 2.29 -11.90
C CYS A 166 0.54 3.64 -11.35
N VAL A 167 0.22 3.71 -10.07
CA VAL A 167 -0.32 4.90 -9.42
C VAL A 167 0.60 5.36 -8.30
N TYR A 168 0.86 6.67 -8.27
CA TYR A 168 1.59 7.34 -7.20
C TYR A 168 0.64 8.22 -6.40
N PHE A 169 0.72 8.17 -5.08
CA PHE A 169 -0.05 9.00 -4.17
C PHE A 169 0.87 9.90 -3.35
N GLU A 170 0.67 11.21 -3.46
CA GLU A 170 1.36 12.19 -2.60
C GLU A 170 0.84 12.13 -1.17
N ASP A 171 -0.48 12.01 -1.04
CA ASP A 171 -1.16 11.70 0.20
C ASP A 171 -1.12 10.19 0.46
N SER A 172 -1.55 9.76 1.63
CA SER A 172 -1.55 8.35 2.01
C SER A 172 -2.98 7.82 2.17
N PRO A 173 -3.81 7.81 1.10
CA PRO A 173 -5.17 7.36 1.17
C PRO A 173 -5.23 5.88 1.55
N TRP A 174 -6.33 5.47 2.18
CA TRP A 174 -6.62 4.04 2.27
C TRP A 174 -7.06 3.54 0.90
N ILE A 175 -6.50 2.42 0.46
CA ILE A 175 -6.81 1.81 -0.84
C ILE A 175 -7.62 0.56 -0.59
N HIS A 176 -8.89 0.59 -0.97
CA HIS A 176 -9.77 -0.57 -0.94
C HIS A 176 -9.62 -1.37 -2.23
N GLN A 177 -9.07 -2.55 -2.10
CA GLN A 177 -8.91 -3.47 -3.21
C GLN A 177 -10.18 -4.32 -3.39
N PRO A 178 -10.50 -4.77 -4.61
CA PRO A 178 -11.80 -5.40 -4.91
C PRO A 178 -12.03 -6.75 -4.20
N PHE A 179 -11.02 -7.32 -3.59
CA PHE A 179 -11.08 -8.57 -2.83
C PHE A 179 -11.09 -8.38 -1.31
N GLU A 180 -10.92 -7.16 -0.80
CA GLU A 180 -10.96 -6.88 0.64
C GLU A 180 -12.32 -7.19 1.27
N CYS A 181 -13.39 -7.20 0.45
CA CYS A 181 -14.71 -7.63 0.89
C CYS A 181 -14.75 -9.08 1.45
N TYR A 182 -13.71 -9.86 1.20
CA TYR A 182 -13.59 -11.23 1.73
C TYR A 182 -12.78 -11.33 3.02
N ASP A 183 -12.02 -10.30 3.39
CA ASP A 183 -11.04 -10.39 4.48
C ASP A 183 -11.69 -10.59 5.86
N ASP A 184 -12.81 -9.93 6.14
CA ASP A 184 -13.49 -9.98 7.44
C ASP A 184 -14.78 -10.79 7.43
N LEU A 185 -15.09 -11.44 6.30
CA LEU A 185 -16.40 -12.06 6.11
C LEU A 185 -16.59 -13.35 6.94
N GLY A 186 -15.53 -14.15 7.11
CA GLY A 186 -15.62 -15.48 7.73
C GLY A 186 -16.42 -16.49 6.89
N ALA A 187 -16.17 -17.78 7.10
CA ALA A 187 -16.77 -18.83 6.28
C ALA A 187 -18.29 -18.96 6.43
N GLU A 188 -18.80 -18.75 7.64
CA GLU A 188 -20.24 -18.84 7.93
C GLU A 188 -21.02 -17.74 7.24
N ALA A 189 -20.62 -16.48 7.45
CA ALA A 189 -21.27 -15.32 6.82
C ALA A 189 -21.10 -15.35 5.27
N PHE A 190 -20.00 -15.89 4.77
CA PHE A 190 -19.82 -16.13 3.33
C PHE A 190 -20.86 -17.11 2.79
N SER A 191 -21.06 -18.25 3.47
CA SER A 191 -22.04 -19.26 3.08
C SER A 191 -23.46 -18.70 3.06
N GLU A 192 -23.87 -17.98 4.10
CA GLU A 192 -25.18 -17.31 4.19
C GLU A 192 -25.38 -16.29 3.05
N ALA A 193 -24.33 -15.52 2.73
CA ALA A 193 -24.39 -14.54 1.65
C ALA A 193 -24.61 -15.22 0.29
N ILE A 194 -23.93 -16.32 0.01
CA ILE A 194 -24.09 -17.09 -1.25
C ILE A 194 -25.47 -17.73 -1.32
N GLU A 195 -25.93 -18.37 -0.25
CA GLU A 195 -27.27 -19.00 -0.18
C GLU A 195 -28.39 -17.97 -0.35
N SER A 196 -28.20 -16.75 0.12
CA SER A 196 -29.13 -15.63 -0.10
C SER A 196 -29.08 -14.99 -1.50
N GLY A 197 -28.22 -15.53 -2.39
CA GLY A 197 -28.03 -15.01 -3.77
C GLY A 197 -27.20 -13.74 -3.86
N LYS A 198 -26.51 -13.34 -2.79
CA LYS A 198 -25.58 -12.20 -2.82
C LYS A 198 -24.29 -12.60 -3.51
N THR A 199 -23.87 -11.82 -4.50
CA THR A 199 -22.56 -11.95 -5.12
C THR A 199 -21.66 -10.83 -4.62
N LEU A 200 -20.79 -11.13 -3.66
CA LEU A 200 -20.02 -10.16 -2.90
C LEU A 200 -18.99 -9.37 -3.72
N GLY A 201 -18.39 -9.98 -4.72
CA GLY A 201 -17.37 -9.35 -5.56
C GLY A 201 -17.88 -8.57 -6.77
N ARG A 202 -19.21 -8.47 -6.98
CA ARG A 202 -19.81 -7.77 -8.14
C ARG A 202 -20.35 -6.38 -7.86
N LEU A 203 -20.36 -5.96 -6.61
CA LEU A 203 -21.01 -4.70 -6.19
C LEU A 203 -20.04 -3.51 -6.06
N GLN A 204 -18.83 -3.63 -6.62
CA GLN A 204 -17.85 -2.54 -6.66
C GLN A 204 -17.49 -2.16 -8.08
#